data_5d81e3fb1b19196fdec3e4efa12d0093
#
_entry.id   5d81e3fb1b19196fdec3e4efa12d0093
#
_cell.length_a   1.000
_cell.length_b   1.000
_cell.length_c   1.000
_cell.angle_alpha   90.00
_cell.angle_beta   90.00
_cell.angle_gamma   90.00
#
_symmetry.space_group_name_H-M   'P 1'
#
loop_
_entity.id
_entity.type
_entity.pdbx_description
1 polymer ?
#
loop_
_entity_poly.entity_id
_entity_poly.type
_entity_poly.pdbx_seq_one_letter_code
_entity_poly.pdbx_strand_id
1 'polypeptide(L)'
;NQLFESVKLIPARRREEWQAAFDALAADIRESEIIRVYSLDENYFCVPTAMCWEILRAIITDKVKGASDDALERLRTLSLKNDENAAISTVIDYAMQATLFYQKSRTLGSLILNTPDDYINRYTTDYYLLDTYYRKSIEYFLALDADIPVRDTIDSVKATLDKDYARITNDINIEWVRCLKERGNGFGDISVASRQENFYESKKQTTKWVVIVSDALRYEVAKELTERLNLSKHSASLEPA
;
A
#
# COMPACT_ATOMS: atom_id res chain seq x y z
N ASN A 1 28.35 13.73 -10.64
CA ASN A 1 27.05 13.91 -11.33
C ASN A 1 27.19 13.84 -12.87
N GLN A 2 28.13 14.55 -13.52
CA GLN A 2 28.30 14.50 -14.99
C GLN A 2 28.73 13.11 -15.51
N LEU A 3 29.56 12.39 -14.79
CA LEU A 3 30.05 11.06 -15.16
C LEU A 3 28.92 10.04 -15.23
N PHE A 4 27.93 10.21 -14.44
CA PHE A 4 26.81 9.29 -14.27
C PHE A 4 25.62 9.59 -15.18
N GLU A 5 25.36 10.83 -15.50
CA GLU A 5 24.43 11.15 -16.61
C GLU A 5 24.97 10.58 -17.92
N SER A 6 26.30 10.48 -18.06
CA SER A 6 26.93 9.79 -19.18
C SER A 6 26.72 8.27 -19.15
N VAL A 7 26.58 7.65 -17.97
CA VAL A 7 26.32 6.20 -17.83
C VAL A 7 24.90 5.83 -18.23
N LYS A 8 23.91 6.71 -18.00
CA LYS A 8 22.54 6.52 -18.51
C LYS A 8 22.45 6.45 -20.03
N LEU A 9 23.42 7.01 -20.73
CA LEU A 9 23.52 6.97 -22.18
C LEU A 9 24.19 5.69 -22.71
N ILE A 10 24.70 4.82 -21.83
CA ILE A 10 25.34 3.56 -22.20
C ILE A 10 24.27 2.51 -22.50
N PRO A 11 24.40 1.73 -23.62
CA PRO A 11 23.46 0.64 -23.94
C PRO A 11 23.29 -0.36 -22.79
N ALA A 12 22.08 -0.89 -22.60
CA ALA A 12 21.68 -1.75 -21.49
C ALA A 12 22.68 -2.88 -21.19
N ARG A 13 23.27 -3.50 -22.25
CA ARG A 13 24.27 -4.56 -22.12
C ARG A 13 25.54 -4.15 -21.36
N ARG A 14 25.91 -2.87 -21.39
CA ARG A 14 27.07 -2.36 -20.64
C ARG A 14 26.69 -1.91 -19.24
N ARG A 15 25.40 -1.66 -18.94
CA ARG A 15 24.95 -1.33 -17.58
C ARG A 15 25.14 -2.51 -16.62
N GLU A 16 24.87 -3.73 -17.08
CA GLU A 16 25.08 -4.95 -16.29
C GLU A 16 26.56 -5.15 -15.92
N GLU A 17 27.48 -4.89 -16.87
CA GLU A 17 28.93 -4.96 -16.63
C GLU A 17 29.38 -3.89 -15.61
N TRP A 18 28.84 -2.69 -15.70
CA TRP A 18 29.10 -1.60 -14.76
C TRP A 18 28.51 -1.86 -13.39
N GLN A 19 27.29 -2.40 -13.32
CA GLN A 19 26.67 -2.78 -12.07
C GLN A 19 27.47 -3.88 -11.39
N ALA A 20 27.87 -4.92 -12.11
CA ALA A 20 28.72 -5.98 -11.58
C ALA A 20 30.08 -5.48 -11.08
N ALA A 21 30.69 -4.53 -11.79
CA ALA A 21 31.95 -3.91 -11.34
C ALA A 21 31.72 -3.02 -10.10
N PHE A 22 30.60 -2.33 -10.01
CA PHE A 22 30.22 -1.54 -8.83
C PHE A 22 29.92 -2.42 -7.63
N ASP A 23 29.21 -3.52 -7.83
CA ASP A 23 28.91 -4.48 -6.78
C ASP A 23 30.18 -5.18 -6.27
N ALA A 24 31.13 -5.48 -7.18
CA ALA A 24 32.43 -6.01 -6.80
C ALA A 24 33.27 -4.99 -6.01
N LEU A 25 33.26 -3.72 -6.38
CA LEU A 25 33.92 -2.64 -5.62
C LEU A 25 33.23 -2.41 -4.27
N ALA A 26 31.90 -2.49 -4.22
CA ALA A 26 31.14 -2.36 -2.98
C ALA A 26 31.35 -3.54 -2.03
N ALA A 27 31.59 -4.75 -2.57
CA ALA A 27 31.91 -5.94 -1.77
C ALA A 27 33.27 -5.85 -1.07
N ASP A 28 34.24 -5.14 -1.66
CA ASP A 28 35.57 -4.90 -1.08
C ASP A 28 35.56 -3.80 0.00
N ILE A 29 34.56 -2.91 -0.02
CA ILE A 29 34.42 -1.86 0.99
C ILE A 29 33.49 -2.39 2.08
N ARG A 30 34.00 -2.50 3.31
CA ARG A 30 33.16 -2.95 4.44
C ARG A 30 31.97 -2.04 4.58
N GLU A 31 30.79 -2.61 4.51
CA GLU A 31 29.47 -1.95 4.59
C GLU A 31 29.40 -0.95 5.75
N SER A 32 29.94 -1.35 6.92
CA SER A 32 30.05 -0.51 8.10
C SER A 32 30.91 0.74 7.91
N GLU A 33 31.88 0.73 7.00
CA GLU A 33 32.73 1.89 6.68
C GLU A 33 32.01 2.87 5.75
N ILE A 34 31.25 2.38 4.77
CA ILE A 34 30.41 3.24 3.90
C ILE A 34 29.38 3.98 4.76
N ILE A 35 28.64 3.25 5.59
CA ILE A 35 27.62 3.84 6.48
C ILE A 35 28.22 4.85 7.44
N ARG A 36 29.41 4.56 7.99
CA ARG A 36 30.10 5.47 8.90
C ARG A 36 30.57 6.76 8.25
N VAL A 37 31.02 6.69 6.99
CA VAL A 37 31.62 7.84 6.28
C VAL A 37 30.56 8.68 5.57
N TYR A 38 29.56 8.04 4.97
CA TYR A 38 28.62 8.71 4.08
C TYR A 38 27.22 8.88 4.67
N SER A 39 26.94 8.35 5.85
CA SER A 39 25.60 8.21 6.40
C SER A 39 24.62 7.44 5.48
N LEU A 40 23.45 7.07 6.01
CA LEU A 40 22.40 6.42 5.21
C LEU A 40 21.62 7.51 4.47
N ASP A 41 22.09 7.89 3.27
CA ASP A 41 21.48 8.91 2.45
C ASP A 41 21.15 8.36 1.05
N GLU A 42 19.86 8.23 0.74
CA GLU A 42 19.34 7.80 -0.55
C GLU A 42 19.53 8.83 -1.68
N ASN A 43 19.93 10.05 -1.34
CA ASN A 43 20.19 11.11 -2.32
C ASN A 43 21.51 10.92 -3.04
N TYR A 44 22.37 10.04 -2.55
CA TYR A 44 23.55 9.66 -3.31
C TYR A 44 23.14 9.12 -4.68
N PHE A 45 23.87 9.55 -5.69
CA PHE A 45 23.57 9.26 -7.08
C PHE A 45 23.52 7.75 -7.36
N CYS A 46 24.43 6.99 -6.79
CA CYS A 46 24.47 5.53 -6.86
C CYS A 46 24.42 4.98 -5.43
N VAL A 47 23.37 4.26 -5.13
CA VAL A 47 23.25 3.55 -3.86
C VAL A 47 23.61 2.09 -4.11
N PRO A 48 24.76 1.59 -3.63
CA PRO A 48 25.11 0.17 -3.74
C PRO A 48 23.97 -0.69 -3.14
N THR A 49 23.74 -1.86 -3.72
CA THR A 49 22.67 -2.78 -3.30
C THR A 49 22.69 -3.05 -1.79
N ALA A 50 23.86 -3.31 -1.24
CA ALA A 50 24.05 -3.52 0.21
C ALA A 50 23.63 -2.30 1.04
N MET A 51 24.03 -1.10 0.63
CA MET A 51 23.62 0.15 1.29
C MET A 51 22.11 0.38 1.16
N CYS A 52 21.50 0.02 0.03
CA CYS A 52 20.07 0.11 -0.15
C CYS A 52 19.31 -0.73 0.87
N TRP A 53 19.75 -1.96 1.14
CA TRP A 53 19.17 -2.81 2.19
C TRP A 53 19.24 -2.18 3.58
N GLU A 54 20.35 -1.54 3.94
CA GLU A 54 20.50 -0.88 5.24
C GLU A 54 19.64 0.39 5.35
N ILE A 55 19.53 1.17 4.26
CA ILE A 55 18.60 2.30 4.20
C ILE A 55 17.16 1.81 4.37
N LEU A 56 16.77 0.76 3.67
CA LEU A 56 15.43 0.17 3.79
C LEU A 56 15.19 -0.36 5.21
N ARG A 57 16.15 -1.06 5.80
CA ARG A 57 16.06 -1.52 7.19
C ARG A 57 15.81 -0.36 8.15
N ALA A 58 16.54 0.73 8.03
CA ALA A 58 16.37 1.92 8.86
C ALA A 58 15.00 2.57 8.67
N ILE A 59 14.57 2.77 7.41
CA ILE A 59 13.24 3.35 7.12
C ILE A 59 12.13 2.47 7.68
N ILE A 60 12.18 1.16 7.45
CA ILE A 60 11.15 0.22 7.89
C ILE A 60 11.08 0.17 9.42
N THR A 61 12.22 0.13 10.10
CA THR A 61 12.28 0.09 11.57
C THR A 61 11.76 1.37 12.20
N ASP A 62 12.24 2.53 11.73
CA ASP A 62 12.11 3.78 12.48
C ASP A 62 10.96 4.64 11.98
N LYS A 63 10.63 4.55 10.69
CA LYS A 63 9.78 5.54 10.03
C LYS A 63 8.43 5.03 9.51
N VAL A 64 8.30 3.72 9.21
CA VAL A 64 7.03 3.18 8.69
C VAL A 64 5.91 3.40 9.69
N LYS A 65 6.06 2.92 10.91
CA LYS A 65 5.08 3.16 11.98
C LYS A 65 4.95 4.64 12.35
N GLY A 66 6.03 5.40 12.22
CA GLY A 66 6.07 6.85 12.34
C GLY A 66 5.24 7.58 11.27
N ALA A 67 4.87 6.90 10.19
CA ALA A 67 4.02 7.41 9.10
C ALA A 67 4.43 8.81 8.60
N SER A 68 5.73 9.08 8.55
CA SER A 68 6.23 10.39 8.14
C SER A 68 6.18 10.56 6.62
N ASP A 69 5.89 11.77 6.15
CA ASP A 69 5.96 12.11 4.73
C ASP A 69 7.39 11.91 4.18
N ASP A 70 8.40 12.19 5.02
CA ASP A 70 9.80 11.91 4.75
C ASP A 70 10.06 10.43 4.41
N ALA A 71 9.40 9.47 5.10
CA ALA A 71 9.54 8.05 4.77
C ALA A 71 9.06 7.74 3.35
N LEU A 72 7.92 8.28 2.93
CA LEU A 72 7.39 8.05 1.57
C LEU A 72 8.29 8.68 0.51
N GLU A 73 8.82 9.88 0.75
CA GLU A 73 9.72 10.55 -0.18
C GLU A 73 11.02 9.77 -0.35
N ARG A 74 11.62 9.32 0.75
CA ARG A 74 12.82 8.48 0.73
C ARG A 74 12.60 7.16 0.00
N LEU A 75 11.48 6.47 0.26
CA LEU A 75 11.12 5.24 -0.44
C LEU A 75 10.92 5.47 -1.95
N ARG A 76 10.29 6.58 -2.35
CA ARG A 76 10.16 6.95 -3.77
C ARG A 76 11.52 7.21 -4.42
N THR A 77 12.40 7.91 -3.72
CA THR A 77 13.78 8.18 -4.19
C THR A 77 14.56 6.88 -4.41
N LEU A 78 14.44 5.92 -3.47
CA LEU A 78 15.06 4.60 -3.61
C LEU A 78 14.45 3.81 -4.77
N SER A 79 13.14 3.86 -4.95
CA SER A 79 12.44 3.17 -6.06
C SER A 79 12.96 3.63 -7.42
N LEU A 80 13.11 4.94 -7.61
CA LEU A 80 13.63 5.50 -8.87
C LEU A 80 15.07 5.08 -9.19
N LYS A 81 15.85 4.69 -8.18
CA LYS A 81 17.26 4.31 -8.33
C LYS A 81 17.48 2.80 -8.44
N ASN A 82 16.50 2.00 -8.07
CA ASN A 82 16.59 0.55 -7.99
C ASN A 82 15.45 -0.16 -8.74
N ASP A 83 14.95 0.44 -9.81
CA ASP A 83 13.84 -0.07 -10.61
C ASP A 83 14.12 -1.43 -11.27
N GLU A 84 15.40 -1.75 -11.50
CA GLU A 84 15.84 -3.02 -12.08
C GLU A 84 15.94 -4.17 -11.05
N ASN A 85 15.93 -3.87 -9.73
CA ASN A 85 16.01 -4.89 -8.69
C ASN A 85 14.62 -5.22 -8.12
N ALA A 86 14.03 -6.31 -8.60
CA ALA A 86 12.67 -6.72 -8.23
C ALA A 86 12.49 -6.94 -6.72
N ALA A 87 13.49 -7.49 -6.01
CA ALA A 87 13.41 -7.73 -4.57
C ALA A 87 13.37 -6.40 -3.79
N ILE A 88 14.24 -5.46 -4.15
CA ILE A 88 14.25 -4.12 -3.56
C ILE A 88 12.96 -3.39 -3.84
N SER A 89 12.46 -3.42 -5.10
CA SER A 89 11.20 -2.80 -5.49
C SER A 89 10.03 -3.35 -4.68
N THR A 90 9.95 -4.67 -4.51
CA THR A 90 8.88 -5.30 -3.72
C THR A 90 8.93 -4.89 -2.24
N VAL A 91 10.12 -4.77 -1.65
CA VAL A 91 10.29 -4.27 -0.26
C VAL A 91 9.89 -2.80 -0.15
N ILE A 92 10.25 -1.98 -1.12
CA ILE A 92 9.84 -0.58 -1.17
C ILE A 92 8.32 -0.47 -1.24
N ASP A 93 7.69 -1.23 -2.13
CA ASP A 93 6.23 -1.24 -2.27
C ASP A 93 5.53 -1.67 -0.99
N TYR A 94 6.03 -2.74 -0.33
CA TYR A 94 5.56 -3.15 0.99
C TYR A 94 5.64 -1.99 2.00
N ALA A 95 6.82 -1.38 2.13
CA ALA A 95 7.06 -0.31 3.08
C ALA A 95 6.20 0.94 2.80
N MET A 96 5.97 1.26 1.52
CA MET A 96 5.09 2.36 1.10
C MET A 96 3.64 2.10 1.52
N GLN A 97 3.10 0.90 1.26
CA GLN A 97 1.73 0.56 1.65
C GLN A 97 1.55 0.55 3.17
N ALA A 98 2.51 0.00 3.91
CA ALA A 98 2.49 0.01 5.37
C ALA A 98 2.54 1.45 5.92
N THR A 99 3.36 2.33 5.33
CA THR A 99 3.43 3.75 5.72
C THR A 99 2.11 4.46 5.45
N LEU A 100 1.51 4.26 4.27
CA LEU A 100 0.20 4.82 3.91
C LEU A 100 -0.91 4.34 4.84
N PHE A 101 -0.89 3.06 5.25
CA PHE A 101 -1.81 2.56 6.26
C PHE A 101 -1.70 3.34 7.58
N TYR A 102 -0.48 3.55 8.10
CA TYR A 102 -0.29 4.28 9.33
C TYR A 102 -0.63 5.77 9.19
N GLN A 103 -0.34 6.40 8.05
CA GLN A 103 -0.79 7.77 7.78
C GLN A 103 -2.32 7.85 7.82
N LYS A 104 -2.99 6.92 7.15
CA LYS A 104 -4.44 6.86 7.11
C LYS A 104 -5.03 6.63 8.49
N SER A 105 -4.50 5.68 9.26
CA SER A 105 -4.97 5.37 10.61
C SER A 105 -4.95 6.57 11.57
N ARG A 106 -4.01 7.49 11.38
CA ARG A 106 -3.90 8.72 12.19
C ARG A 106 -4.91 9.80 11.83
N THR A 107 -5.45 9.76 10.62
CA THR A 107 -6.39 10.75 10.10
C THR A 107 -7.85 10.34 10.22
N LEU A 108 -8.15 9.22 10.86
CA LEU A 108 -9.52 8.69 10.97
C LEU A 108 -10.49 9.62 11.72
N GLY A 109 -9.98 10.43 12.66
CA GLY A 109 -10.81 11.28 13.51
C GLY A 109 -11.69 10.47 14.46
N SER A 110 -12.87 10.99 14.78
CA SER A 110 -13.83 10.28 15.63
C SER A 110 -14.41 9.06 14.90
N LEU A 111 -14.38 7.90 15.56
CA LEU A 111 -15.04 6.69 15.09
C LEU A 111 -16.54 6.68 15.45
N ILE A 112 -16.99 7.56 16.36
CA ILE A 112 -18.38 7.69 16.77
C ILE A 112 -19.07 8.59 15.75
N LEU A 113 -19.97 8.01 14.97
CA LEU A 113 -20.79 8.71 13.98
C LEU A 113 -22.28 8.63 14.38
N ASN A 114 -23.08 9.54 13.83
CA ASN A 114 -24.47 9.74 14.32
C ASN A 114 -25.46 8.79 13.66
N THR A 115 -25.23 8.40 12.41
CA THR A 115 -26.19 7.61 11.62
C THR A 115 -25.52 6.46 10.89
N PRO A 116 -26.25 5.38 10.56
CA PRO A 116 -25.74 4.33 9.67
C PRO A 116 -25.26 4.88 8.33
N ASP A 117 -25.96 5.84 7.74
CA ASP A 117 -25.56 6.51 6.49
C ASP A 117 -24.22 7.21 6.63
N ASP A 118 -23.90 7.82 7.79
CA ASP A 118 -22.60 8.44 8.03
C ASP A 118 -21.47 7.40 8.01
N TYR A 119 -21.70 6.19 8.56
CA TYR A 119 -20.73 5.11 8.53
C TYR A 119 -20.48 4.59 7.12
N ILE A 120 -21.53 4.39 6.33
CA ILE A 120 -21.42 3.94 4.94
C ILE A 120 -20.68 5.00 4.11
N ASN A 121 -21.06 6.26 4.23
CA ASN A 121 -20.40 7.37 3.57
C ASN A 121 -18.93 7.46 3.97
N ARG A 122 -18.64 7.35 5.27
CA ARG A 122 -17.26 7.39 5.77
C ARG A 122 -16.47 6.18 5.28
N TYR A 123 -17.05 5.00 5.23
CA TYR A 123 -16.38 3.83 4.69
C TYR A 123 -16.06 3.99 3.21
N THR A 124 -17.05 4.37 2.40
CA THR A 124 -16.92 4.47 0.95
C THR A 124 -16.05 5.64 0.46
N THR A 125 -15.84 6.65 1.30
CA THR A 125 -14.99 7.81 0.98
C THR A 125 -13.62 7.74 1.64
N ASP A 126 -13.46 7.03 2.76
CA ASP A 126 -12.32 7.20 3.65
C ASP A 126 -11.77 5.88 4.21
N TYR A 127 -12.58 5.09 4.93
CA TYR A 127 -12.11 3.91 5.67
C TYR A 127 -11.66 2.76 4.76
N TYR A 128 -12.23 2.62 3.55
CA TYR A 128 -11.81 1.61 2.59
C TYR A 128 -10.32 1.69 2.24
N LEU A 129 -9.70 2.86 2.41
CA LEU A 129 -8.26 3.04 2.20
C LEU A 129 -7.41 2.26 3.19
N LEU A 130 -7.89 2.06 4.44
CA LEU A 130 -7.22 1.18 5.42
C LEU A 130 -7.13 -0.24 4.88
N ASP A 131 -8.26 -0.76 4.39
CA ASP A 131 -8.34 -2.09 3.80
C ASP A 131 -7.46 -2.20 2.55
N THR A 132 -7.47 -1.17 1.70
CA THR A 132 -6.65 -1.11 0.49
C THR A 132 -5.16 -1.19 0.82
N TYR A 133 -4.67 -0.35 1.71
CA TYR A 133 -3.25 -0.29 2.05
C TYR A 133 -2.79 -1.55 2.79
N TYR A 134 -3.63 -2.06 3.73
CA TYR A 134 -3.33 -3.31 4.41
C TYR A 134 -3.29 -4.49 3.42
N ARG A 135 -4.30 -4.68 2.57
CA ARG A 135 -4.34 -5.75 1.55
C ARG A 135 -3.12 -5.69 0.64
N LYS A 136 -2.78 -4.51 0.11
CA LYS A 136 -1.61 -4.34 -0.75
C LYS A 136 -0.30 -4.63 -0.02
N SER A 137 -0.18 -4.23 1.25
CA SER A 137 1.01 -4.59 2.02
C SER A 137 1.15 -6.10 2.20
N ILE A 138 0.05 -6.82 2.43
CA ILE A 138 0.06 -8.29 2.50
C ILE A 138 0.41 -8.91 1.14
N GLU A 139 -0.12 -8.38 0.04
CA GLU A 139 0.21 -8.84 -1.33
C GLU A 139 1.72 -8.77 -1.58
N TYR A 140 2.36 -7.63 -1.31
CA TYR A 140 3.80 -7.48 -1.45
C TYR A 140 4.59 -8.33 -0.46
N PHE A 141 4.13 -8.45 0.80
CA PHE A 141 4.75 -9.32 1.78
C PHE A 141 4.82 -10.78 1.32
N LEU A 142 3.74 -11.29 0.72
CA LEU A 142 3.66 -12.66 0.20
C LEU A 142 4.52 -12.88 -1.05
N ALA A 143 4.85 -11.81 -1.77
CA ALA A 143 5.73 -11.86 -2.93
C ALA A 143 7.23 -11.78 -2.57
N LEU A 144 7.56 -11.56 -1.30
CA LEU A 144 8.95 -11.46 -0.84
C LEU A 144 9.59 -12.83 -0.67
N ASP A 145 10.81 -12.97 -1.17
CA ASP A 145 11.64 -14.13 -0.90
C ASP A 145 12.03 -14.22 0.59
N ALA A 146 12.24 -15.46 1.05
CA ALA A 146 12.62 -15.71 2.44
C ALA A 146 14.02 -15.18 2.79
N ASP A 147 14.91 -15.14 1.81
CA ASP A 147 16.35 -14.91 2.01
C ASP A 147 16.78 -13.44 1.85
N ILE A 148 15.82 -12.49 1.76
CA ILE A 148 16.17 -11.08 1.65
C ILE A 148 16.79 -10.54 2.94
N PRO A 149 17.78 -9.63 2.86
CA PRO A 149 18.54 -9.16 4.03
C PRO A 149 17.73 -8.46 5.14
N VAL A 150 16.54 -7.95 4.79
CA VAL A 150 15.64 -7.22 5.71
C VAL A 150 14.42 -8.03 6.16
N ARG A 151 14.40 -9.35 5.91
CA ARG A 151 13.24 -10.21 6.18
C ARG A 151 12.76 -10.12 7.64
N ASP A 152 13.65 -10.28 8.60
CA ASP A 152 13.30 -10.21 10.03
C ASP A 152 12.67 -8.88 10.43
N THR A 153 13.17 -7.79 9.84
CA THR A 153 12.62 -6.44 10.07
C THR A 153 11.20 -6.34 9.53
N ILE A 154 10.98 -6.84 8.32
CA ILE A 154 9.66 -6.84 7.68
C ILE A 154 8.67 -7.72 8.46
N ASP A 155 9.07 -8.91 8.89
CA ASP A 155 8.24 -9.82 9.69
C ASP A 155 7.79 -9.16 10.99
N SER A 156 8.69 -8.44 11.67
CA SER A 156 8.37 -7.68 12.89
C SER A 156 7.35 -6.56 12.63
N VAL A 157 7.57 -5.79 11.57
CA VAL A 157 6.65 -4.69 11.18
C VAL A 157 5.30 -5.25 10.75
N LYS A 158 5.28 -6.34 9.98
CA LYS A 158 4.05 -7.02 9.57
C LYS A 158 3.24 -7.50 10.77
N ALA A 159 3.87 -8.16 11.73
CA ALA A 159 3.19 -8.61 12.94
C ALA A 159 2.54 -7.47 13.73
N THR A 160 3.17 -6.29 13.72
CA THR A 160 2.63 -5.07 14.33
C THR A 160 1.48 -4.50 13.50
N LEU A 161 1.66 -4.43 12.19
CA LEU A 161 0.64 -3.96 11.24
C LEU A 161 -0.65 -4.79 11.33
N ASP A 162 -0.53 -6.13 11.39
CA ASP A 162 -1.67 -7.04 11.54
C ASP A 162 -2.48 -6.74 12.82
N LYS A 163 -1.78 -6.53 13.94
CA LYS A 163 -2.42 -6.19 15.22
C LYS A 163 -3.11 -4.83 15.17
N ASP A 164 -2.44 -3.83 14.60
CA ASP A 164 -2.99 -2.49 14.52
C ASP A 164 -4.20 -2.44 13.55
N TYR A 165 -4.14 -3.15 12.42
CA TYR A 165 -5.27 -3.28 11.50
C TYR A 165 -6.45 -3.98 12.19
N ALA A 166 -6.24 -5.12 12.82
CA ALA A 166 -7.29 -5.84 13.54
C ALA A 166 -7.93 -5.00 14.65
N ARG A 167 -7.12 -4.25 15.40
CA ARG A 167 -7.62 -3.34 16.44
C ARG A 167 -8.49 -2.23 15.85
N ILE A 168 -7.99 -1.52 14.84
CA ILE A 168 -8.71 -0.37 14.23
C ILE A 168 -10.02 -0.83 13.60
N THR A 169 -10.00 -1.92 12.84
CA THR A 169 -11.23 -2.45 12.22
C THR A 169 -12.24 -2.94 13.25
N ASN A 170 -11.77 -3.55 14.35
CA ASN A 170 -12.64 -3.94 15.46
C ASN A 170 -13.27 -2.70 16.14
N ASP A 171 -12.50 -1.64 16.38
CA ASP A 171 -13.00 -0.41 16.99
C ASP A 171 -14.08 0.25 16.09
N ILE A 172 -13.85 0.30 14.78
CA ILE A 172 -14.86 0.78 13.82
C ILE A 172 -16.13 -0.08 13.88
N ASN A 173 -15.98 -1.41 13.90
CA ASN A 173 -17.10 -2.34 13.93
C ASN A 173 -17.90 -2.24 15.23
N ILE A 174 -17.26 -2.04 16.38
CA ILE A 174 -17.94 -1.84 17.67
C ILE A 174 -18.83 -0.59 17.60
N GLU A 175 -18.30 0.52 17.12
CA GLU A 175 -19.05 1.76 17.02
C GLU A 175 -20.19 1.67 15.97
N TRP A 176 -19.95 0.99 14.86
CA TRP A 176 -20.99 0.69 13.87
C TRP A 176 -22.15 -0.10 14.50
N VAL A 177 -21.83 -1.21 15.19
CA VAL A 177 -22.85 -2.06 15.85
C VAL A 177 -23.58 -1.28 16.94
N ARG A 178 -22.88 -0.42 17.68
CA ARG A 178 -23.50 0.45 18.67
C ARG A 178 -24.52 1.40 18.04
N CYS A 179 -24.14 2.05 16.94
CA CYS A 179 -25.04 2.95 16.20
C CYS A 179 -26.31 2.23 15.71
N LEU A 180 -26.17 1.01 15.18
CA LEU A 180 -27.32 0.21 14.75
C LEU A 180 -28.24 -0.15 15.90
N LYS A 181 -27.69 -0.55 17.06
CA LYS A 181 -28.49 -0.91 18.26
C LYS A 181 -29.28 0.27 18.82
N GLU A 182 -28.68 1.44 18.90
CA GLU A 182 -29.34 2.67 19.37
C GLU A 182 -30.55 3.06 18.50
N ARG A 183 -30.58 2.61 17.25
CA ARG A 183 -31.66 2.83 16.27
C ARG A 183 -32.57 1.63 16.04
N GLY A 184 -32.62 0.70 16.99
CA GLY A 184 -33.53 -0.46 16.94
C GLY A 184 -33.09 -1.61 16.03
N ASN A 185 -31.78 -1.74 15.74
CA ASN A 185 -31.20 -2.78 14.88
C ASN A 185 -31.75 -2.82 13.44
N GLY A 186 -32.31 -1.73 12.95
CA GLY A 186 -32.92 -1.66 11.62
C GLY A 186 -31.96 -1.17 10.56
N PHE A 187 -31.86 -1.88 9.43
CA PHE A 187 -31.26 -1.35 8.20
C PHE A 187 -32.24 -0.50 7.40
N GLY A 188 -33.47 -0.29 7.91
CA GLY A 188 -34.54 0.45 7.24
C GLY A 188 -34.27 1.93 7.01
N ASP A 189 -33.43 2.52 7.86
CA ASP A 189 -33.07 3.93 7.83
C ASP A 189 -31.84 4.23 6.96
N ILE A 190 -31.27 3.22 6.29
CA ILE A 190 -30.15 3.41 5.37
C ILE A 190 -30.67 3.90 4.03
N SER A 191 -30.22 5.07 3.61
CA SER A 191 -30.65 5.72 2.37
C SER A 191 -29.56 5.82 1.31
N VAL A 192 -28.27 5.76 1.72
CA VAL A 192 -27.11 5.99 0.83
C VAL A 192 -26.61 4.72 0.14
N ALA A 193 -27.17 3.56 0.48
CA ALA A 193 -26.82 2.29 -0.15
C ALA A 193 -28.07 1.60 -0.68
N SER A 194 -27.97 1.03 -1.87
CA SER A 194 -29.04 0.21 -2.44
C SER A 194 -29.04 -1.17 -1.78
N ARG A 195 -30.22 -1.73 -1.54
CA ARG A 195 -30.31 -3.10 -1.07
C ARG A 195 -30.03 -4.07 -2.22
N GLN A 196 -29.16 -5.03 -2.01
CA GLN A 196 -28.81 -6.04 -3.01
C GLN A 196 -30.04 -6.83 -3.51
N GLU A 197 -31.03 -7.06 -2.65
CA GLU A 197 -32.29 -7.71 -3.02
C GLU A 197 -33.05 -6.98 -4.13
N ASN A 198 -32.89 -5.67 -4.25
CA ASN A 198 -33.56 -4.85 -5.25
C ASN A 198 -32.75 -4.73 -6.55
N PHE A 199 -31.54 -5.28 -6.61
CA PHE A 199 -30.65 -5.14 -7.77
C PHE A 199 -31.31 -5.63 -9.06
N TYR A 200 -31.89 -6.82 -9.04
CA TYR A 200 -32.50 -7.42 -10.21
C TYR A 200 -33.64 -6.56 -10.77
N GLU A 201 -34.55 -6.12 -9.90
CA GLU A 201 -35.69 -5.28 -10.31
C GLU A 201 -35.24 -3.92 -10.87
N SER A 202 -34.19 -3.33 -10.29
CA SER A 202 -33.62 -2.05 -10.75
C SER A 202 -33.01 -2.12 -12.15
N LYS A 203 -32.51 -3.29 -12.58
CA LYS A 203 -31.84 -3.49 -13.88
C LYS A 203 -32.74 -4.15 -14.96
N LYS A 204 -33.96 -4.52 -14.63
CA LYS A 204 -34.89 -5.30 -15.50
C LYS A 204 -35.21 -4.63 -16.83
N GLN A 205 -35.04 -3.34 -17.00
CA GLN A 205 -35.42 -2.57 -18.16
C GLN A 205 -34.34 -2.42 -19.24
N THR A 206 -33.17 -3.00 -19.07
CA THR A 206 -32.05 -2.87 -20.02
C THR A 206 -32.06 -3.99 -21.06
N THR A 207 -31.78 -3.66 -22.32
CA THR A 207 -32.00 -4.56 -23.48
C THR A 207 -30.99 -5.71 -23.60
N LYS A 208 -29.77 -5.57 -23.09
CA LYS A 208 -28.78 -6.64 -23.02
C LYS A 208 -27.83 -6.37 -21.85
N TRP A 209 -27.79 -7.28 -20.92
CA TRP A 209 -26.90 -7.20 -19.78
C TRP A 209 -26.42 -8.58 -19.34
N VAL A 210 -25.26 -8.64 -18.74
CA VAL A 210 -24.69 -9.83 -18.12
C VAL A 210 -24.44 -9.50 -16.66
N VAL A 211 -24.89 -10.36 -15.77
CA VAL A 211 -24.62 -10.27 -14.34
C VAL A 211 -23.52 -11.24 -14.00
N ILE A 212 -22.47 -10.71 -13.42
CA ILE A 212 -21.40 -11.50 -12.81
C ILE A 212 -21.54 -11.34 -11.30
N VAL A 213 -21.88 -12.42 -10.61
CA VAL A 213 -21.93 -12.44 -9.14
C VAL A 213 -20.57 -12.89 -8.66
N SER A 214 -19.90 -12.02 -7.91
CA SER A 214 -18.64 -12.34 -7.24
C SER A 214 -18.91 -12.38 -5.75
N ASP A 215 -18.87 -13.56 -5.17
CA ASP A 215 -19.01 -13.73 -3.72
C ASP A 215 -17.83 -13.09 -3.00
N ALA A 216 -18.11 -12.43 -1.88
CA ALA A 216 -17.13 -11.74 -1.06
C ALA A 216 -16.27 -10.67 -1.77
N LEU A 217 -16.77 -10.06 -2.86
CA LEU A 217 -16.10 -8.92 -3.47
C LEU A 217 -16.14 -7.72 -2.52
N ARG A 218 -15.01 -7.40 -1.92
CA ARG A 218 -14.90 -6.29 -0.97
C ARG A 218 -14.93 -4.95 -1.71
N TYR A 219 -15.44 -3.91 -1.04
CA TYR A 219 -15.62 -2.57 -1.63
C TYR A 219 -14.30 -1.99 -2.18
N GLU A 220 -13.20 -2.10 -1.45
CA GLU A 220 -11.90 -1.57 -1.89
C GLU A 220 -11.37 -2.28 -3.15
N VAL A 221 -11.67 -3.57 -3.32
CA VAL A 221 -11.31 -4.33 -4.53
C VAL A 221 -12.20 -3.89 -5.69
N ALA A 222 -13.50 -3.73 -5.47
CA ALA A 222 -14.43 -3.23 -6.47
C ALA A 222 -14.08 -1.79 -6.90
N LYS A 223 -13.64 -0.95 -5.96
CA LYS A 223 -13.15 0.41 -6.23
C LYS A 223 -11.94 0.39 -7.15
N GLU A 224 -10.93 -0.42 -6.82
CA GLU A 224 -9.73 -0.58 -7.65
C GLU A 224 -10.08 -1.14 -9.04
N LEU A 225 -10.97 -2.13 -9.12
CA LEU A 225 -11.44 -2.68 -10.40
C LEU A 225 -12.11 -1.61 -11.26
N THR A 226 -12.98 -0.80 -10.65
CA THR A 226 -13.67 0.31 -11.34
C THR A 226 -12.66 1.32 -11.90
N GLU A 227 -11.66 1.69 -11.13
CA GLU A 227 -10.59 2.59 -11.56
C GLU A 227 -9.79 2.00 -12.74
N ARG A 228 -9.40 0.73 -12.66
CA ARG A 228 -8.67 0.03 -13.74
C ARG A 228 -9.51 -0.07 -15.03
N LEU A 229 -10.80 -0.35 -14.91
CA LEU A 229 -11.71 -0.38 -16.06
C LEU A 229 -11.82 1.00 -16.74
N ASN A 230 -11.91 2.07 -15.95
CA ASN A 230 -12.01 3.43 -16.47
C ASN A 230 -10.69 3.93 -17.10
N LEU A 231 -9.54 3.37 -16.74
CA LEU A 231 -8.26 3.62 -17.42
C LEU A 231 -8.16 2.90 -18.77
N SER A 232 -9.03 1.93 -19.02
CA SER A 232 -9.13 1.22 -20.28
C SER A 232 -10.18 1.87 -21.21
N LYS A 233 -10.62 1.15 -22.23
CA LYS A 233 -11.70 1.60 -23.14
C LYS A 233 -13.10 1.36 -22.58
N HIS A 234 -13.24 1.00 -21.31
CA HIS A 234 -14.50 0.71 -20.65
C HIS A 234 -14.93 1.88 -19.77
N SER A 235 -16.24 1.96 -19.51
CA SER A 235 -16.80 2.87 -18.51
C SER A 235 -17.42 2.04 -17.39
N ALA A 236 -17.03 2.31 -16.17
CA ALA A 236 -17.51 1.62 -14.98
C ALA A 236 -17.92 2.61 -13.90
N SER A 237 -18.98 2.29 -13.18
CA SER A 237 -19.40 2.99 -11.97
C SER A 237 -19.48 2.01 -10.80
N LEU A 238 -19.26 2.50 -9.59
CA LEU A 238 -19.39 1.75 -8.36
C LEU A 238 -20.52 2.37 -7.53
N GLU A 239 -21.50 1.56 -7.19
CA GLU A 239 -22.61 1.93 -6.31
C GLU A 239 -22.51 1.09 -5.02
N PRO A 240 -22.55 1.69 -3.82
CA PRO A 240 -22.59 0.93 -2.57
C PRO A 240 -23.92 0.21 -2.44
N ALA A 241 -23.88 -1.04 -1.96
CA ALA A 241 -25.03 -1.91 -1.78
C ALA A 241 -24.94 -2.70 -0.47
#